data_171fb9cbca7ad774c9e807633ecb9881
#
_entry.id   171fb9cbca7ad774c9e807633ecb9881
#
_cell.length_a   1.000
_cell.length_b   1.000
_cell.length_c   1.000
_cell.angle_alpha   90.00
_cell.angle_beta   90.00
_cell.angle_gamma   90.00
#
_symmetry.space_group_name_H-M   'P 1'
#
loop_
_entity.id
_entity.type
_entity.pdbx_description
1 polymer ?
#
loop_
_entity_poly.entity_id
_entity_poly.type
_entity_poly.pdbx_seq_one_letter_code
_entity_poly.pdbx_strand_id
1 'polypeptide(L)'
;MGYEIYSAEDSEQPDYNILIEPANAIEALIKDITGATKSAFIAASYASAACLTKLTTTLAGAAARGITLEVYVASPPRDDAKAIFAEMNVDYSVKAKGRLCAAVIDEETVWYGTIPLLAFPKKEDRSIRFKSNEVAAEFLSEIQQ
;
A
#
# COMPACT_ATOMS: atom_id res chain seq x y z
N MET A 1 0.79 -13.07 -22.38
CA MET A 1 0.93 -11.86 -21.58
C MET A 1 1.74 -12.16 -20.32
N GLY A 2 2.88 -11.53 -20.19
CA GLY A 2 3.78 -11.80 -19.09
C GLY A 2 3.73 -10.72 -18.01
N TYR A 3 4.42 -11.01 -16.93
CA TYR A 3 4.65 -10.03 -15.88
C TYR A 3 6.09 -9.57 -15.93
N GLU A 4 6.30 -8.32 -15.66
CA GLU A 4 7.64 -7.80 -15.53
C GLU A 4 7.95 -7.58 -14.06
N ILE A 5 9.21 -7.75 -13.71
CA ILE A 5 9.65 -7.52 -12.34
C ILE A 5 9.88 -6.02 -12.18
N TYR A 6 9.33 -5.45 -11.12
CA TYR A 6 9.45 -4.03 -10.85
C TYR A 6 10.90 -3.61 -10.66
N SER A 7 11.29 -2.51 -11.29
CA SER A 7 12.50 -1.78 -10.96
C SER A 7 12.17 -0.30 -10.96
N ALA A 8 13.01 0.51 -10.31
CA ALA A 8 12.79 1.95 -10.25
C ALA A 8 12.77 2.58 -11.64
N GLU A 9 13.51 2.00 -12.57
CA GLU A 9 13.61 2.48 -13.95
C GLU A 9 12.35 2.19 -14.75
N ASP A 10 11.63 1.13 -14.41
CA ASP A 10 10.44 0.71 -15.12
C ASP A 10 9.16 1.32 -14.57
N SER A 11 9.26 2.15 -13.53
CA SER A 11 8.09 2.67 -12.84
C SER A 11 7.19 3.56 -13.69
N GLU A 12 7.66 4.00 -14.85
CA GLU A 12 6.90 4.84 -15.76
C GLU A 12 6.16 4.04 -16.83
N GLN A 13 6.19 2.73 -16.79
CA GLN A 13 5.49 1.87 -17.74
C GLN A 13 4.17 1.39 -17.12
N PRO A 14 3.14 2.24 -17.12
CA PRO A 14 1.93 2.01 -16.31
C PRO A 14 1.02 0.92 -16.83
N ASP A 15 1.12 0.55 -18.09
CA ASP A 15 0.18 -0.38 -18.71
C ASP A 15 0.56 -1.85 -18.56
N TYR A 16 1.68 -2.13 -17.93
CA TYR A 16 2.14 -3.49 -17.73
C TYR A 16 1.77 -4.03 -16.37
N ASN A 17 1.43 -5.30 -16.31
CA ASN A 17 1.34 -6.01 -15.05
C ASN A 17 2.74 -6.23 -14.53
N ILE A 18 3.03 -5.72 -13.35
CA ILE A 18 4.36 -5.76 -12.77
C ILE A 18 4.34 -6.65 -11.54
N LEU A 19 5.26 -7.61 -11.50
CA LEU A 19 5.45 -8.45 -10.33
C LEU A 19 6.37 -7.72 -9.35
N ILE A 20 5.87 -7.46 -8.15
CA ILE A 20 6.63 -6.81 -7.09
C ILE A 20 7.29 -7.88 -6.24
N GLU A 21 8.60 -7.81 -6.11
CA GLU A 21 9.37 -8.72 -5.26
C GLU A 21 9.67 -8.06 -3.91
N PRO A 22 9.98 -8.86 -2.87
CA PRO A 22 10.23 -8.30 -1.54
C PRO A 22 11.28 -7.20 -1.50
N ALA A 23 12.35 -7.36 -2.27
CA ALA A 23 13.45 -6.39 -2.26
C ALA A 23 13.03 -5.00 -2.76
N ASN A 24 11.98 -4.94 -3.58
CA ASN A 24 11.55 -3.69 -4.21
C ASN A 24 10.25 -3.14 -3.62
N ALA A 25 9.62 -3.88 -2.72
CA ALA A 25 8.25 -3.58 -2.29
C ALA A 25 8.12 -2.21 -1.63
N ILE A 26 8.96 -1.91 -0.66
CA ILE A 26 8.85 -0.65 0.09
C ILE A 26 9.15 0.54 -0.82
N GLU A 27 10.18 0.44 -1.63
CA GLU A 27 10.54 1.50 -2.58
C GLU A 27 9.43 1.76 -3.58
N ALA A 28 8.83 0.70 -4.12
CA ALA A 28 7.75 0.82 -5.08
C ALA A 28 6.50 1.44 -4.45
N LEU A 29 6.17 1.05 -3.22
CA LEU A 29 5.04 1.60 -2.51
C LEU A 29 5.25 3.08 -2.20
N ILE A 30 6.43 3.45 -1.73
CA ILE A 30 6.78 4.85 -1.50
C ILE A 30 6.59 5.67 -2.76
N LYS A 31 7.05 5.16 -3.89
CA LYS A 31 6.94 5.86 -5.17
C LYS A 31 5.49 6.07 -5.58
N ASP A 32 4.66 5.05 -5.45
CA ASP A 32 3.24 5.15 -5.79
C ASP A 32 2.50 6.14 -4.90
N ILE A 33 2.75 6.10 -3.59
CA ILE A 33 2.08 7.00 -2.66
C ILE A 33 2.57 8.44 -2.86
N THR A 34 3.87 8.63 -3.07
CA THR A 34 4.44 9.95 -3.32
C THR A 34 3.86 10.59 -4.58
N GLY A 35 3.60 9.78 -5.61
CA GLY A 35 3.02 10.26 -6.86
C GLY A 35 1.51 10.37 -6.87
N ALA A 36 0.82 9.96 -5.80
CA ALA A 36 -0.63 10.00 -5.75
C ALA A 36 -1.16 11.43 -5.78
N THR A 37 -2.21 11.66 -6.56
CA THR A 37 -2.82 12.97 -6.72
C THR A 37 -4.25 13.05 -6.19
N LYS A 38 -4.91 11.90 -6.02
CA LYS A 38 -6.30 11.83 -5.56
C LYS A 38 -6.43 11.07 -4.26
N SER A 39 -5.96 9.84 -4.20
CA SER A 39 -6.20 8.96 -3.08
C SER A 39 -5.18 7.84 -2.98
N ALA A 40 -5.04 7.30 -1.77
CA ALA A 40 -4.28 6.09 -1.50
C ALA A 40 -5.04 5.30 -0.44
N PHE A 41 -5.49 4.10 -0.80
CA PHE A 41 -6.17 3.18 0.09
C PHE A 41 -5.24 1.98 0.30
N ILE A 42 -4.89 1.72 1.54
CA ILE A 42 -3.96 0.64 1.88
C ILE A 42 -4.63 -0.33 2.83
N ALA A 43 -4.75 -1.58 2.42
CA ALA A 43 -5.27 -2.65 3.27
C ALA A 43 -4.13 -3.62 3.55
N ALA A 44 -3.67 -3.64 4.78
CA ALA A 44 -2.54 -4.45 5.20
C ALA A 44 -2.97 -5.49 6.22
N SER A 45 -2.25 -6.61 6.28
CA SER A 45 -2.52 -7.62 7.29
C SER A 45 -2.15 -7.10 8.68
N TYR A 46 -1.03 -6.40 8.79
CA TYR A 46 -0.60 -5.78 10.05
C TYR A 46 0.41 -4.68 9.73
N ALA A 47 0.70 -3.85 10.73
CA ALA A 47 1.68 -2.77 10.59
C ALA A 47 2.77 -2.95 11.65
N SER A 48 4.03 -2.87 11.22
CA SER A 48 5.15 -2.92 12.15
C SER A 48 5.77 -1.54 12.32
N ALA A 49 6.23 -1.24 13.53
CA ALA A 49 6.88 0.03 13.81
C ALA A 49 8.11 0.24 12.91
N ALA A 50 8.90 -0.80 12.71
CA ALA A 50 10.11 -0.71 11.89
C ALA A 50 9.81 -0.31 10.45
N CYS A 51 8.76 -0.91 9.86
CA CYS A 51 8.36 -0.57 8.49
C CYS A 51 7.72 0.81 8.42
N LEU A 52 6.83 1.13 9.36
CA LEU A 52 6.21 2.45 9.40
C LEU A 52 7.24 3.57 9.52
N THR A 53 8.34 3.34 10.22
CA THR A 53 9.42 4.32 10.33
C THR A 53 9.97 4.68 8.95
N LYS A 54 10.06 3.72 8.04
CA LYS A 54 10.51 3.98 6.68
C LYS A 54 9.45 4.68 5.83
N LEU A 55 8.20 4.58 6.19
CA LEU A 55 7.07 5.17 5.46
C LEU A 55 6.61 6.50 6.03
N THR A 56 7.21 6.97 7.11
CA THR A 56 6.74 8.14 7.86
C THR A 56 6.61 9.37 6.96
N THR A 57 7.66 9.75 6.27
CA THR A 57 7.65 10.93 5.40
C THR A 57 6.63 10.77 4.28
N THR A 58 6.54 9.57 3.71
CA THR A 58 5.64 9.29 2.60
C THR A 58 4.18 9.42 3.00
N LEU A 59 3.79 8.75 4.10
CA LEU A 59 2.40 8.77 4.56
C LEU A 59 2.01 10.13 5.12
N ALA A 60 2.85 10.72 5.94
CA ALA A 60 2.59 12.06 6.46
C ALA A 60 2.51 13.09 5.33
N GLY A 61 3.37 12.98 4.34
CA GLY A 61 3.33 13.85 3.17
C GLY A 61 2.05 13.71 2.36
N ALA A 62 1.58 12.50 2.18
CA ALA A 62 0.31 12.25 1.50
C ALA A 62 -0.86 12.90 2.24
N ALA A 63 -0.92 12.69 3.55
CA ALA A 63 -1.95 13.32 4.37
C ALA A 63 -1.89 14.85 4.30
N ALA A 64 -0.69 15.42 4.34
CA ALA A 64 -0.48 16.86 4.28
C ALA A 64 -0.87 17.47 2.92
N ARG A 65 -0.73 16.71 1.84
CA ARG A 65 -1.12 17.19 0.50
C ARG A 65 -2.63 17.25 0.30
N GLY A 66 -3.40 16.69 1.21
CA GLY A 66 -4.85 16.71 1.12
C GLY A 66 -5.44 15.62 0.23
N ILE A 67 -4.68 14.61 -0.15
CA ILE A 67 -5.26 13.46 -0.82
C ILE A 67 -6.04 12.62 0.21
N THR A 68 -6.99 11.84 -0.27
CA THR A 68 -7.69 10.90 0.61
C THR A 68 -6.77 9.74 0.92
N LEU A 69 -6.33 9.64 2.17
CA LEU A 69 -5.48 8.55 2.62
C LEU A 69 -6.25 7.71 3.64
N GLU A 70 -6.50 6.45 3.32
CA GLU A 70 -7.18 5.52 4.23
C GLU A 70 -6.33 4.28 4.41
N VAL A 71 -6.13 3.92 5.67
CA VAL A 71 -5.31 2.78 6.05
C VAL A 71 -6.15 1.80 6.86
N TYR A 72 -6.13 0.55 6.44
CA TYR A 72 -6.85 -0.54 7.10
C TYR A 72 -5.85 -1.63 7.49
N VAL A 73 -5.96 -2.15 8.69
CA VAL A 73 -5.14 -3.27 9.16
C VAL A 73 -6.05 -4.36 9.69
N ALA A 74 -5.70 -5.61 9.38
CA ALA A 74 -6.49 -6.75 9.86
C ALA A 74 -6.23 -7.03 11.34
N SER A 75 -5.01 -6.79 11.80
CA SER A 75 -4.63 -6.97 13.20
C SER A 75 -4.40 -5.62 13.88
N PRO A 76 -4.88 -5.45 15.11
CA PRO A 76 -4.62 -4.19 15.83
C PRO A 76 -3.11 -3.93 15.96
N PRO A 77 -2.65 -2.71 15.70
CA PRO A 77 -1.24 -2.38 15.84
C PRO A 77 -0.78 -2.46 17.30
N ARG A 78 0.49 -2.77 17.49
CA ARG A 78 1.12 -2.72 18.80
C ARG A 78 1.34 -1.26 19.21
N ASP A 79 1.65 -1.04 20.49
CA ASP A 79 1.78 0.33 21.03
C ASP A 79 2.83 1.17 20.30
N ASP A 80 3.95 0.56 19.90
CA ASP A 80 5.00 1.27 19.18
C ASP A 80 4.51 1.71 17.77
N ALA A 81 3.78 0.86 17.09
CA ALA A 81 3.20 1.21 15.80
C ALA A 81 2.10 2.27 15.94
N LYS A 82 1.27 2.16 16.98
CA LYS A 82 0.25 3.19 17.27
C LYS A 82 0.87 4.56 17.47
N ALA A 83 2.00 4.61 18.19
CA ALA A 83 2.69 5.86 18.43
C ALA A 83 3.17 6.50 17.12
N ILE A 84 3.65 5.69 16.18
CA ILE A 84 4.11 6.21 14.89
C ILE A 84 2.94 6.73 14.06
N PHE A 85 1.80 6.03 14.05
CA PHE A 85 0.61 6.55 13.39
C PHE A 85 0.19 7.91 13.95
N ALA A 86 0.24 8.04 15.27
CA ALA A 86 -0.10 9.31 15.91
C ALA A 86 0.89 10.42 15.51
N GLU A 87 2.18 10.11 15.48
CA GLU A 87 3.19 11.09 15.07
C GLU A 87 3.03 11.53 13.62
N MET A 88 2.65 10.61 12.75
CA MET A 88 2.39 10.92 11.34
C MET A 88 1.10 11.71 11.15
N ASN A 89 0.25 11.73 12.15
CA ASN A 89 -1.11 12.25 12.04
C ASN A 89 -1.90 11.51 10.94
N VAL A 90 -1.74 10.20 10.92
CA VAL A 90 -2.43 9.31 9.98
C VAL A 90 -3.32 8.36 10.79
N ASP A 91 -4.60 8.34 10.46
CA ASP A 91 -5.55 7.45 11.10
C ASP A 91 -5.53 6.08 10.43
N TYR A 92 -5.97 5.07 11.17
CA TYR A 92 -6.14 3.73 10.63
C TYR A 92 -7.42 3.12 11.19
N SER A 93 -7.93 2.12 10.48
CA SER A 93 -9.07 1.33 10.93
C SER A 93 -8.66 -0.12 11.03
N VAL A 94 -9.17 -0.82 12.04
CA VAL A 94 -8.92 -2.25 12.20
C VAL A 94 -10.11 -3.00 11.60
N LYS A 95 -9.86 -3.79 10.56
CA LYS A 95 -10.89 -4.62 9.93
C LYS A 95 -10.34 -6.03 9.79
N ALA A 96 -10.78 -6.91 10.69
CA ALA A 96 -10.31 -8.30 10.71
C ALA A 96 -10.87 -9.11 9.54
N LYS A 97 -11.89 -8.59 8.87
CA LYS A 97 -12.56 -9.27 7.77
C LYS A 97 -11.81 -9.03 6.46
N GLY A 98 -11.55 -10.08 5.71
CA GLY A 98 -10.88 -9.95 4.44
C GLY A 98 -9.39 -9.67 4.60
N ARG A 99 -8.59 -10.70 4.65
CA ARG A 99 -7.12 -10.60 4.80
C ARG A 99 -6.44 -10.19 3.50
N LEU A 100 -6.97 -9.16 2.90
CA LEU A 100 -6.49 -8.69 1.62
C LEU A 100 -5.30 -7.77 1.83
N CYS A 101 -4.17 -8.13 1.27
CA CYS A 101 -3.04 -7.23 1.19
C CYS A 101 -3.13 -6.51 -0.15
N ALA A 102 -3.73 -5.34 -0.14
CA ALA A 102 -4.00 -4.60 -1.36
C ALA A 102 -3.80 -3.11 -1.16
N ALA A 103 -3.46 -2.43 -2.22
CA ALA A 103 -3.44 -0.98 -2.24
C ALA A 103 -4.12 -0.49 -3.52
N VAL A 104 -4.82 0.62 -3.42
CA VAL A 104 -5.45 1.27 -4.58
C VAL A 104 -5.02 2.73 -4.58
N ILE A 105 -4.30 3.13 -5.60
CA ILE A 105 -3.75 4.48 -5.73
C ILE A 105 -4.49 5.20 -6.84
N ASP A 106 -5.05 6.37 -6.52
CA ASP A 106 -5.76 7.22 -7.48
C ASP A 106 -6.91 6.53 -8.21
N GLU A 107 -7.54 5.55 -7.54
CA GLU A 107 -8.66 4.77 -8.09
C GLU A 107 -8.30 4.06 -9.39
N GLU A 108 -7.05 3.79 -9.62
CA GLU A 108 -6.53 3.30 -10.88
C GLU A 108 -5.44 2.23 -10.74
N THR A 109 -4.45 2.47 -9.90
CA THR A 109 -3.33 1.55 -9.70
C THR A 109 -3.66 0.60 -8.56
N VAL A 110 -3.58 -0.70 -8.83
CA VAL A 110 -3.94 -1.74 -7.88
C VAL A 110 -2.73 -2.59 -7.55
N TRP A 111 -2.52 -2.80 -6.25
CA TRP A 111 -1.58 -3.79 -5.72
C TRP A 111 -2.39 -4.91 -5.09
N TYR A 112 -2.01 -6.13 -5.37
CA TYR A 112 -2.69 -7.28 -4.78
C TYR A 112 -1.73 -8.46 -4.64
N GLY A 113 -1.69 -9.06 -3.46
CA GLY A 113 -0.85 -10.22 -3.24
C GLY A 113 -0.62 -10.50 -1.76
N THR A 114 0.55 -11.02 -1.45
CA THR A 114 0.90 -11.41 -0.08
C THR A 114 1.84 -10.44 0.63
N ILE A 115 2.36 -9.44 -0.08
CA ILE A 115 3.20 -8.42 0.55
C ILE A 115 2.36 -7.66 1.57
N PRO A 116 2.80 -7.58 2.83
CA PRO A 116 1.97 -6.99 3.90
C PRO A 116 1.81 -5.48 3.85
N LEU A 117 2.52 -4.78 2.99
CA LEU A 117 2.48 -3.34 2.72
C LEU A 117 2.97 -2.44 3.85
N LEU A 118 2.52 -2.65 5.09
CA LEU A 118 2.95 -1.83 6.23
C LEU A 118 3.87 -2.59 7.18
N ALA A 119 4.39 -3.73 6.72
CA ALA A 119 5.40 -4.51 7.41
C ALA A 119 6.38 -5.03 6.36
N PHE A 120 7.56 -5.41 6.78
CA PHE A 120 8.56 -5.90 5.84
C PHE A 120 8.13 -7.25 5.26
N PRO A 121 8.21 -7.41 3.95
CA PRO A 121 7.83 -8.67 3.32
C PRO A 121 8.84 -9.77 3.64
N LYS A 122 8.33 -11.01 3.59
CA LYS A 122 9.17 -12.19 3.68
C LYS A 122 9.70 -12.54 2.31
N LYS A 123 10.68 -13.43 2.27
CA LYS A 123 11.37 -13.84 1.05
C LYS A 123 10.40 -14.34 -0.04
N GLU A 124 9.35 -15.03 0.36
CA GLU A 124 8.38 -15.64 -0.56
C GLU A 124 7.22 -14.71 -0.93
N ASP A 125 7.11 -13.56 -0.29
CA ASP A 125 5.99 -12.65 -0.58
C ASP A 125 6.12 -12.03 -1.98
N ARG A 126 4.98 -11.91 -2.64
CA ARG A 126 4.89 -11.30 -3.96
C ARG A 126 3.57 -10.57 -4.09
N SER A 127 3.57 -9.50 -4.87
CA SER A 127 2.33 -8.82 -5.24
C SER A 127 2.38 -8.44 -6.71
N ILE A 128 1.20 -8.30 -7.30
CA ILE A 128 1.05 -7.81 -8.67
C ILE A 128 0.59 -6.36 -8.60
N ARG A 129 1.19 -5.53 -9.41
CA ARG A 129 0.80 -4.13 -9.55
C ARG A 129 0.33 -3.90 -10.99
N PHE A 130 -0.85 -3.35 -11.14
CA PHE A 130 -1.42 -3.12 -12.47
C PHE A 130 -2.39 -1.94 -12.42
N LYS A 131 -2.81 -1.47 -13.59
CA LYS A 131 -3.78 -0.39 -13.70
C LYS A 131 -5.11 -0.91 -14.23
N SER A 132 -6.19 -0.61 -13.52
CA SER A 132 -7.55 -0.94 -13.92
C SER A 132 -8.53 -0.17 -13.06
N ASN A 133 -9.27 0.73 -13.66
CA ASN A 133 -10.31 1.46 -12.93
C ASN A 133 -11.41 0.53 -12.42
N GLU A 134 -11.76 -0.48 -13.20
CA GLU A 134 -12.79 -1.44 -12.80
C GLU A 134 -12.40 -2.27 -11.60
N VAL A 135 -11.20 -2.83 -11.64
CA VAL A 135 -10.70 -3.67 -10.53
C VAL A 135 -10.44 -2.79 -9.31
N ALA A 136 -9.95 -1.57 -9.51
CA ALA A 136 -9.76 -0.62 -8.42
C ALA A 136 -11.08 -0.37 -7.69
N ALA A 137 -12.17 -0.14 -8.43
CA ALA A 137 -13.49 0.08 -7.83
C ALA A 137 -13.98 -1.14 -7.04
N GLU A 138 -13.73 -2.34 -7.54
CA GLU A 138 -14.09 -3.57 -6.84
C GLU A 138 -13.32 -3.73 -5.54
N PHE A 139 -12.01 -3.49 -5.56
CA PHE A 139 -11.19 -3.57 -4.34
C PHE A 139 -11.58 -2.51 -3.32
N LEU A 140 -11.86 -1.29 -3.76
CA LEU A 140 -12.32 -0.24 -2.86
C LEU A 140 -13.63 -0.61 -2.17
N SER A 141 -14.56 -1.18 -2.92
CA SER A 141 -15.81 -1.66 -2.35
C SER A 141 -15.58 -2.71 -1.28
N GLU A 142 -14.67 -3.65 -1.52
CA GLU A 142 -14.33 -4.68 -0.54
C GLU A 142 -13.61 -4.12 0.68
N ILE A 143 -12.65 -3.25 0.47
CA ILE A 143 -11.86 -2.67 1.57
C ILE A 143 -12.75 -1.84 2.49
N GLN A 144 -13.71 -1.12 1.93
CA GLN A 144 -14.54 -0.19 2.69
C GLN A 144 -15.74 -0.84 3.37
N GLN A 145 -15.97 -2.10 3.13
CA GLN A 145 -17.05 -2.81 3.82
C GLN A 145 -16.73 -3.07 5.32
#